data_4a5bc0daead50597e54d688c406b7cb3
#
_entry.id   4a5bc0daead50597e54d688c406b7cb3
#
_cell.length_a   1.000
_cell.length_b   1.000
_cell.length_c   1.000
_cell.angle_alpha   90.00
_cell.angle_beta   90.00
_cell.angle_gamma   90.00
#
_symmetry.space_group_name_H-M   'P 1'
#
loop_
_entity.id
_entity.type
_entity.pdbx_description
1 polymer ?
#
loop_
_entity_poly.entity_id
_entity_poly.type
_entity_poly.pdbx_seq_one_letter_code
_entity_poly.pdbx_strand_id
1 'polypeptide(L)'
;RISIDELADKFYMSRYHLMHTFKEETGCTIGSYITTKRLLLARDMIRDGSSVSAACDACGFGSYSSFIRAYRKQFHSTPTNT
;
A
#
# COMPACT_ATOMS: atom_id res chain seq x y z
N ARG A 1 -1.45 10.16 -0.63
CA ARG A 1 -1.50 9.16 0.44
C ARG A 1 -2.88 9.14 1.08
N ILE A 2 -3.52 7.98 1.07
CA ILE A 2 -4.89 7.82 1.54
C ILE A 2 -4.87 7.20 2.94
N SER A 3 -5.63 7.80 3.87
CA SER A 3 -5.83 7.22 5.20
C SER A 3 -7.26 6.67 5.31
N ILE A 4 -7.45 5.75 6.26
CA ILE A 4 -8.77 5.18 6.52
C ILE A 4 -9.73 6.26 7.02
N ASP A 5 -9.23 7.19 7.83
CA ASP A 5 -10.05 8.28 8.38
C ASP A 5 -10.52 9.23 7.26
N GLU A 6 -9.66 9.52 6.29
CA GLU A 6 -10.04 10.35 5.14
C GLU A 6 -11.12 9.67 4.31
N LEU A 7 -11.00 8.36 4.09
CA LEU A 7 -12.02 7.60 3.35
C LEU A 7 -13.34 7.58 4.11
N ALA A 8 -13.31 7.39 5.42
CA ALA A 8 -14.52 7.39 6.23
C ALA A 8 -15.23 8.74 6.16
N ASP A 9 -14.49 9.84 6.26
CA ASP A 9 -15.05 11.19 6.15
C ASP A 9 -15.67 11.42 4.78
N LYS A 10 -14.98 11.00 3.73
CA LYS A 10 -15.44 11.19 2.36
C LYS A 10 -16.76 10.48 2.09
N PHE A 11 -16.98 9.32 2.67
CA PHE A 11 -18.19 8.54 2.47
C PHE A 11 -19.21 8.68 3.61
N TYR A 12 -18.96 9.57 4.56
CA TYR A 12 -19.86 9.81 5.70
C TYR A 12 -20.14 8.53 6.49
N MET A 13 -19.13 7.70 6.66
CA MET A 13 -19.24 6.41 7.38
C MET A 13 -18.32 6.41 8.60
N SER A 14 -18.68 5.62 9.60
CA SER A 14 -17.73 5.34 10.68
C SER A 14 -16.58 4.49 10.13
N ARG A 15 -15.43 4.61 10.78
CA ARG A 15 -14.25 3.84 10.39
C ARG A 15 -14.52 2.33 10.37
N TYR A 16 -15.20 1.84 11.41
CA TYR A 16 -15.56 0.43 11.49
C TYR A 16 -16.47 0.01 10.35
N HIS A 17 -17.50 0.80 10.08
CA HIS A 17 -18.47 0.49 9.04
C HIS A 17 -17.82 0.44 7.65
N LEU A 18 -16.95 1.43 7.38
CA LEU A 18 -16.22 1.48 6.12
C LEU A 18 -15.34 0.25 5.92
N MET A 19 -14.59 -0.12 6.94
CA MET A 19 -13.70 -1.28 6.86
C MET A 19 -14.47 -2.58 6.65
N HIS A 20 -15.58 -2.75 7.34
CA HIS A 20 -16.42 -3.94 7.23
C HIS A 20 -17.05 -4.05 5.85
N THR A 21 -17.63 -2.97 5.36
CA THR A 21 -18.26 -2.93 4.03
C THR A 21 -17.23 -3.18 2.94
N PHE A 22 -16.05 -2.56 3.02
CA PHE A 22 -15.00 -2.74 2.04
C PHE A 22 -14.57 -4.20 1.96
N LYS A 23 -14.39 -4.88 3.10
CA LYS A 23 -13.99 -6.27 3.12
C LYS A 23 -15.06 -7.18 2.50
N GLU A 24 -16.34 -6.91 2.77
CA GLU A 24 -17.43 -7.68 2.17
C GLU A 24 -17.49 -7.52 0.66
N GLU A 25 -17.30 -6.28 0.17
CA GLU A 25 -17.41 -5.99 -1.25
C GLU A 25 -16.21 -6.48 -2.07
N THR A 26 -15.01 -6.36 -1.52
CA THR A 26 -13.78 -6.62 -2.27
C THR A 26 -13.06 -7.90 -1.86
N GLY A 27 -13.42 -8.49 -0.71
CA GLY A 27 -12.74 -9.67 -0.19
C GLY A 27 -11.41 -9.37 0.49
N CYS A 28 -11.00 -8.11 0.59
CA CYS A 28 -9.76 -7.73 1.28
C CYS A 28 -9.97 -6.52 2.18
N THR A 29 -9.08 -6.35 3.17
CA THR A 29 -9.17 -5.20 4.07
C THR A 29 -8.68 -3.94 3.38
N ILE A 30 -9.15 -2.77 3.87
CA ILE A 30 -8.69 -1.49 3.36
C ILE A 30 -7.19 -1.34 3.55
N GLY A 31 -6.66 -1.76 4.71
CA GLY A 31 -5.23 -1.70 4.98
C GLY A 31 -4.42 -2.51 3.97
N SER A 32 -4.86 -3.71 3.66
CA SER A 32 -4.22 -4.57 2.68
C SER A 32 -4.30 -3.96 1.28
N TYR A 33 -5.44 -3.40 0.91
CA TYR A 33 -5.63 -2.73 -0.37
C TYR A 33 -4.68 -1.54 -0.53
N ILE A 34 -4.59 -0.69 0.49
CA ILE A 34 -3.70 0.47 0.47
C ILE A 34 -2.25 0.03 0.35
N THR A 35 -1.84 -1.00 1.10
CA THR A 35 -0.48 -1.54 1.01
C THR A 35 -0.17 -2.03 -0.39
N THR A 36 -1.08 -2.77 -1.02
CA THR A 36 -0.91 -3.24 -2.38
C THR A 36 -0.75 -2.08 -3.36
N LYS A 37 -1.56 -1.03 -3.24
CA LYS A 37 -1.45 0.14 -4.11
C LYS A 37 -0.12 0.86 -3.93
N ARG A 38 0.36 0.97 -2.70
CA ARG A 38 1.67 1.57 -2.43
C ARG A 38 2.80 0.77 -3.05
N LEU A 39 2.72 -0.55 -2.97
CA LEU A 39 3.74 -1.43 -3.56
C LEU A 39 3.75 -1.36 -5.08
N LEU A 40 2.58 -1.28 -5.71
CA LEU A 40 2.50 -1.12 -7.16
C LEU A 40 3.11 0.19 -7.61
N LEU A 41 2.85 1.29 -6.89
CA LEU A 41 3.46 2.57 -7.18
C LEU A 41 4.97 2.52 -7.01
N ALA A 42 5.45 1.91 -5.93
CA ALA A 42 6.89 1.76 -5.69
C ALA A 42 7.56 0.97 -6.81
N ARG A 43 6.93 -0.11 -7.27
CA ARG A 43 7.46 -0.92 -8.37
C ARG A 43 7.60 -0.09 -9.65
N ASP A 44 6.58 0.69 -9.96
CA ASP A 44 6.62 1.55 -11.15
C ASP A 44 7.71 2.60 -11.03
N MET A 45 7.90 3.21 -9.87
CA MET A 45 8.98 4.17 -9.64
C MET A 45 10.35 3.54 -9.83
N ILE A 46 10.56 2.33 -9.33
CA ILE A 46 11.83 1.63 -9.47
C ILE A 46 12.11 1.29 -10.93
N ARG A 47 11.10 0.85 -11.67
CA ARG A 47 11.21 0.58 -13.10
C ARG A 47 11.56 1.83 -13.90
N ASP A 48 11.09 2.99 -13.44
CA ASP A 48 11.37 4.27 -14.07
C ASP A 48 12.71 4.86 -13.67
N GLY A 49 13.49 4.16 -12.84
CA GLY A 49 14.83 4.57 -12.49
C GLY A 49 15.02 5.12 -11.09
N SER A 50 13.97 5.18 -10.26
CA SER A 50 14.10 5.62 -8.87
C SER A 50 14.86 4.59 -8.05
N SER A 51 15.58 5.04 -7.02
CA SER A 51 16.22 4.13 -6.10
C SER A 51 15.16 3.43 -5.24
N VAL A 52 15.51 2.27 -4.70
CA VAL A 52 14.61 1.52 -3.83
C VAL A 52 14.27 2.33 -2.59
N SER A 53 15.24 3.04 -2.00
CA SER A 53 15.01 3.91 -0.84
C SER A 53 14.06 5.05 -1.16
N ALA A 54 14.23 5.70 -2.32
CA ALA A 54 13.34 6.79 -2.73
C ALA A 54 11.91 6.29 -2.93
N ALA A 55 11.73 5.13 -3.53
CA ALA A 55 10.41 4.53 -3.72
C ALA A 55 9.76 4.19 -2.38
N CYS A 56 10.52 3.64 -1.45
CA CYS A 56 10.05 3.32 -0.11
C CYS A 56 9.53 4.57 0.61
N ASP A 57 10.30 5.65 0.60
CA ASP A 57 9.93 6.90 1.25
C ASP A 57 8.71 7.55 0.58
N ALA A 58 8.71 7.61 -0.74
CA ALA A 58 7.63 8.23 -1.50
C ALA A 58 6.30 7.49 -1.31
N CYS A 59 6.34 6.19 -1.10
CA CYS A 59 5.13 5.38 -0.93
C CYS A 59 4.66 5.31 0.53
N GLY A 60 5.34 5.95 1.44
CA GLY A 60 4.88 6.10 2.82
C GLY A 60 5.15 4.91 3.73
N PHE A 61 6.11 4.06 3.40
CA PHE A 61 6.52 2.98 4.30
C PHE A 61 7.38 3.56 5.43
N GLY A 62 7.11 3.09 6.65
CA GLY A 62 7.80 3.61 7.84
C GLY A 62 9.24 3.13 7.97
N SER A 63 9.60 1.99 7.39
CA SER A 63 10.95 1.46 7.43
C SER A 63 11.27 0.71 6.16
N TYR A 64 12.55 0.67 5.82
CA TYR A 64 13.03 -0.06 4.66
C TYR A 64 12.78 -1.56 4.80
N SER A 65 13.00 -2.11 5.99
CA SER A 65 12.77 -3.54 6.25
C SER A 65 11.31 -3.93 6.04
N SER A 66 10.38 -3.11 6.51
CA SER A 66 8.95 -3.36 6.31
C SER A 66 8.59 -3.33 4.83
N PHE A 67 9.16 -2.38 4.09
CA PHE A 67 8.94 -2.26 2.65
C PHE A 67 9.43 -3.51 1.91
N ILE A 68 10.66 -3.94 2.17
CA ILE A 68 11.24 -5.11 1.50
C ILE A 68 10.42 -6.36 1.79
N ARG A 69 10.01 -6.55 3.03
CA ARG A 69 9.20 -7.70 3.43
C ARG A 69 7.84 -7.73 2.71
N ALA A 70 7.17 -6.59 2.67
CA ALA A 70 5.89 -6.47 1.98
C ALA A 70 6.04 -6.67 0.48
N TYR A 71 7.09 -6.12 -0.10
CA TYR A 71 7.36 -6.24 -1.54
C TYR A 71 7.57 -7.70 -1.93
N ARG A 72 8.40 -8.43 -1.18
CA ARG A 72 8.64 -9.85 -1.45
C ARG A 72 7.38 -10.69 -1.33
N LYS A 73 6.54 -10.38 -0.35
CA LYS A 73 5.28 -11.08 -0.16
C LYS A 73 4.33 -10.85 -1.33
N GLN A 74 4.29 -9.63 -1.85
CA GLN A 74 3.35 -9.26 -2.91
C GLN A 74 3.83 -9.74 -4.29
N PHE A 75 5.12 -9.58 -4.60
CA PHE A 75 5.66 -9.81 -5.94
C PHE A 75 6.55 -11.05 -6.04
N HIS A 76 6.80 -11.71 -4.93
CA HIS A 76 7.66 -12.90 -4.86
C HIS A 76 9.10 -12.66 -5.32
N SER A 77 9.54 -11.41 -5.29
CA SER A 77 10.90 -11.01 -5.63
C SER A 77 11.28 -9.75 -4.86
N THR A 78 12.59 -9.46 -4.78
CA THR A 78 13.06 -8.23 -4.17
C THR A 78 12.94 -7.06 -5.15
N PRO A 79 12.87 -5.79 -4.66
CA PRO A 79 12.80 -4.64 -5.56
C PRO A 79 13.98 -4.53 -6.51
N THR A 80 15.15 -5.01 -6.11
CA THR A 80 16.36 -4.96 -6.95
C THR A 80 16.30 -5.92 -8.13
N ASN A 81 15.41 -6.90 -8.10
CA ASN A 81 15.24 -7.90 -9.15
C ASN A 81 13.96 -7.70 -9.96
N THR A 82 13.34 -6.57 -9.81
CA THR A 82 12.09 -6.27 -10.51
C THR A 82 12.33 -5.83 -11.95
#